data_ec45f47941f9faa50b76dd5f960aba8b
#
_entry.id   ec45f47941f9faa50b76dd5f960aba8b
#
_cell.length_a   1.000
_cell.length_b   1.000
_cell.length_c   1.000
_cell.angle_alpha   90.00
_cell.angle_beta   90.00
_cell.angle_gamma   90.00
#
_symmetry.space_group_name_H-M   'P 1'
#
loop_
_entity.id
_entity.type
_entity.pdbx_description
1 polymer ?
#
loop_
_entity_poly.entity_id
_entity_poly.type
_entity_poly.pdbx_seq_one_letter_code
_entity_poly.pdbx_strand_id
1 'polypeptide(L)'
;DALPIFLGAFIFTAICGALIEFLRKYFSHHLDLILTIILSLSIGTAITLISSGKLKANANVFFFGSILTVNATDMISIAVLTILSVLTLYFLYNSLLYIAYDEEAARVAGVKVDFINYIFAILMAAAVSISIKIVGVLVLSAMIALPVASALQLEKGFKITLLCSIGFSLLAMIIGLFGSYFLNVAPGGFVSLTSDRKSVV
;
A
#
# COMPACT_ATOMS: atom_id res chain seq x y z
N ASP A 1 1.28 22.74 8.97
CA ASP A 1 1.49 21.68 10.01
C ASP A 1 1.12 20.26 9.52
N ALA A 2 1.60 19.89 8.31
CA ALA A 2 1.34 18.55 7.78
C ALA A 2 2.29 17.48 8.36
N LEU A 3 3.48 17.89 8.84
CA LEU A 3 4.53 17.01 9.34
C LEU A 3 4.11 16.15 10.55
N PRO A 4 3.47 16.70 11.60
CA PRO A 4 3.06 15.89 12.76
C PRO A 4 1.94 14.90 12.43
N ILE A 5 1.04 15.24 11.50
CA ILE A 5 -0.03 14.34 11.06
C ILE A 5 0.55 13.17 10.25
N PHE A 6 1.51 13.44 9.37
CA PHE A 6 2.21 12.43 8.60
C PHE A 6 3.02 11.49 9.50
N LEU A 7 3.79 12.04 10.44
CA LEU A 7 4.54 11.24 11.41
C LEU A 7 3.61 10.37 12.25
N GLY A 8 2.48 10.90 12.71
CA GLY A 8 1.48 10.13 13.46
C GLY A 8 0.90 8.98 12.65
N ALA A 9 0.52 9.23 11.41
CA ALA A 9 0.01 8.20 10.50
C ALA A 9 1.07 7.13 10.20
N PHE A 10 2.31 7.54 9.93
CA PHE A 10 3.42 6.62 9.70
C PHE A 10 3.71 5.74 10.91
N ILE A 11 3.82 6.35 12.10
CA ILE A 11 4.08 5.61 13.35
C ILE A 11 2.95 4.61 13.61
N PHE A 12 1.69 5.03 13.48
CA PHE A 12 0.54 4.13 13.67
C PHE A 12 0.55 2.96 12.68
N THR A 13 0.79 3.22 11.40
CA THR A 13 0.84 2.18 10.36
C THR A 13 2.04 1.25 10.58
N ALA A 14 3.19 1.78 10.97
CA ALA A 14 4.37 0.98 11.30
C ALA A 14 4.15 0.09 12.53
N ILE A 15 3.47 0.60 13.56
CA ILE A 15 3.11 -0.19 14.75
C ILE A 15 2.13 -1.30 14.37
N CYS A 16 1.10 -1.01 13.57
CA CYS A 16 0.16 -2.01 13.10
C CYS A 16 0.85 -3.09 12.25
N GLY A 17 1.75 -2.69 11.33
CA GLY A 17 2.52 -3.62 10.52
C GLY A 17 3.44 -4.52 11.35
N ALA A 18 4.16 -3.95 12.32
CA ALA A 18 5.00 -4.70 13.24
C ALA A 18 4.17 -5.64 14.13
N LEU A 19 2.98 -5.21 14.55
CA LEU A 19 2.06 -6.03 15.35
C LEU A 19 1.52 -7.21 14.53
N ILE A 20 1.18 -7.00 13.25
CA ILE A 20 0.79 -8.07 12.33
C ILE A 20 1.90 -9.11 12.24
N GLU A 21 3.14 -8.67 11.99
CA GLU A 21 4.27 -9.58 11.84
C GLU A 21 4.59 -10.32 13.15
N PHE A 22 4.49 -9.64 14.30
CA PHE A 22 4.65 -10.27 15.60
C PHE A 22 3.59 -11.33 15.87
N LEU A 23 2.30 -11.04 15.63
CA LEU A 23 1.21 -11.99 15.82
C LEU A 23 1.26 -13.15 14.83
N ARG A 24 1.68 -12.90 13.58
CA ARG A 24 1.90 -13.92 12.56
C ARG A 24 2.88 -14.98 13.02
N LYS A 25 3.94 -14.58 13.72
CA LYS A 25 4.94 -15.49 14.27
C LYS A 25 4.36 -16.43 15.34
N TYR A 26 3.41 -15.93 16.15
CA TYR A 26 2.78 -16.71 17.23
C TYR A 26 1.57 -17.53 16.77
N PHE A 27 0.81 -17.04 15.80
CA PHE A 27 -0.46 -17.62 15.35
C PHE A 27 -0.45 -17.88 13.84
N SER A 28 0.56 -18.59 13.35
CA SER A 28 0.75 -18.87 11.92
C SER A 28 -0.43 -19.55 11.22
N HIS A 29 -1.26 -20.32 11.96
CA HIS A 29 -2.42 -21.00 11.41
C HIS A 29 -3.71 -20.16 11.32
N HIS A 30 -3.72 -18.92 11.83
CA HIS A 30 -4.92 -18.10 11.97
C HIS A 30 -4.70 -16.68 11.45
N LEU A 31 -4.07 -16.56 10.28
CA LEU A 31 -3.72 -15.26 9.67
C LEU A 31 -4.95 -14.37 9.43
N ASP A 32 -6.05 -14.96 9.02
CA ASP A 32 -7.30 -14.24 8.76
C ASP A 32 -7.88 -13.61 10.03
N LEU A 33 -7.78 -14.29 11.17
CA LEU A 33 -8.22 -13.76 12.45
C LEU A 33 -7.34 -12.59 12.90
N ILE A 34 -6.03 -12.67 12.72
CA ILE A 34 -5.09 -11.59 13.05
C ILE A 34 -5.41 -10.35 12.24
N LEU A 35 -5.58 -10.50 10.93
CA LEU A 35 -5.92 -9.39 10.04
C LEU A 35 -7.25 -8.76 10.43
N THR A 36 -8.26 -9.58 10.75
CA THR A 36 -9.59 -9.10 11.18
C THR A 36 -9.53 -8.33 12.49
N ILE A 37 -8.78 -8.82 13.49
CA ILE A 37 -8.62 -8.14 14.79
C ILE A 37 -7.94 -6.78 14.60
N ILE A 38 -6.86 -6.72 13.84
CA ILE A 38 -6.11 -5.48 13.61
C ILE A 38 -6.94 -4.49 12.81
N LEU A 39 -7.69 -4.96 11.82
CA LEU A 39 -8.61 -4.12 11.05
C LEU A 39 -9.70 -3.54 11.95
N SER A 40 -10.32 -4.35 12.81
CA SER A 40 -11.33 -3.90 13.75
C SER A 40 -10.77 -2.89 14.76
N LEU A 41 -9.56 -3.13 15.28
CA LEU A 41 -8.88 -2.21 16.18
C LEU A 41 -8.58 -0.87 15.50
N SER A 42 -8.11 -0.91 14.25
CA SER A 42 -7.80 0.28 13.47
C SER A 42 -9.04 1.10 13.16
N ILE A 43 -10.14 0.46 12.77
CA ILE A 43 -11.42 1.13 12.53
C ILE A 43 -11.96 1.71 13.83
N GLY A 44 -11.93 0.94 14.93
CA GLY A 44 -12.42 1.39 16.25
C GLY A 44 -11.64 2.61 16.75
N THR A 45 -10.32 2.62 16.61
CA THR A 45 -9.49 3.78 16.99
C THR A 45 -9.78 4.99 16.09
N ALA A 46 -9.95 4.80 14.79
CA ALA A 46 -10.27 5.87 13.85
C ALA A 46 -11.63 6.52 14.19
N ILE A 47 -12.67 5.72 14.43
CA ILE A 47 -14.01 6.21 14.80
C ILE A 47 -13.94 6.96 16.12
N THR A 48 -13.24 6.43 17.12
CA THR A 48 -13.09 7.08 18.43
C THR A 48 -12.42 8.45 18.33
N LEU A 49 -11.36 8.54 17.54
CA LEU A 49 -10.63 9.79 17.30
C LEU A 49 -11.50 10.83 16.57
N ILE A 50 -12.24 10.41 15.55
CA ILE A 50 -13.17 11.29 14.81
C ILE A 50 -14.30 11.76 15.73
N SER A 51 -14.91 10.85 16.49
CA SER A 51 -16.00 11.18 17.43
C SER A 51 -15.57 12.09 18.57
N SER A 52 -14.30 12.08 18.94
CA SER A 52 -13.79 12.98 19.99
C SER A 52 -13.80 14.47 19.61
N GLY A 53 -14.13 14.80 18.35
CA GLY A 53 -14.20 16.18 17.83
C GLY A 53 -12.86 16.91 17.78
N LYS A 54 -11.77 16.26 18.19
CA LYS A 54 -10.42 16.85 18.19
C LYS A 54 -9.79 16.90 16.80
N LEU A 55 -10.28 16.07 15.89
CA LEU A 55 -9.81 16.02 14.50
C LEU A 55 -10.89 16.60 13.58
N LYS A 56 -10.63 17.78 13.03
CA LYS A 56 -11.41 18.30 11.88
C LYS A 56 -10.95 17.59 10.61
N ALA A 57 -11.17 16.27 10.53
CA ALA A 57 -10.80 15.51 9.36
C ALA A 57 -11.86 15.73 8.26
N ASN A 58 -11.44 16.31 7.15
CA ASN A 58 -12.26 16.33 5.94
C ASN A 58 -12.27 14.93 5.34
N ALA A 59 -13.34 14.18 5.57
CA ALA A 59 -13.51 12.82 5.06
C ALA A 59 -13.26 12.74 3.53
N ASN A 60 -13.68 13.76 2.78
CA ASN A 60 -13.45 13.82 1.33
C ASN A 60 -11.95 13.79 0.96
N VAL A 61 -11.10 14.53 1.69
CA VAL A 61 -9.66 14.53 1.43
C VAL A 61 -9.03 13.18 1.76
N PHE A 62 -9.53 12.50 2.78
CA PHE A 62 -9.05 11.18 3.15
C PHE A 62 -9.41 10.11 2.08
N PHE A 63 -10.65 10.14 1.57
CA PHE A 63 -11.10 9.15 0.58
C PHE A 63 -10.53 9.41 -0.81
N PHE A 64 -10.50 10.65 -1.26
CA PHE A 64 -10.15 11.02 -2.64
C PHE A 64 -8.76 11.63 -2.80
N GLY A 65 -8.07 11.85 -1.69
CA GLY A 65 -6.76 12.49 -1.70
C GLY A 65 -6.81 13.99 -2.00
N SER A 66 -5.65 14.60 -2.10
CA SER A 66 -5.50 16.02 -2.40
C SER A 66 -4.32 16.21 -3.36
N ILE A 67 -4.48 15.74 -4.60
CA ILE A 67 -3.44 15.82 -5.65
C ILE A 67 -3.03 17.27 -5.92
N LEU A 68 -3.98 18.23 -5.75
CA LEU A 68 -3.74 19.65 -6.02
C LEU A 68 -2.93 20.38 -4.93
N THR A 69 -2.76 19.78 -3.75
CA THR A 69 -2.05 20.39 -2.61
C THR A 69 -0.70 19.75 -2.33
N VAL A 70 -0.12 19.05 -3.32
CA VAL A 70 1.20 18.43 -3.21
C VAL A 70 2.28 19.50 -3.14
N ASN A 71 3.04 19.50 -2.05
CA ASN A 71 4.16 20.41 -1.82
C ASN A 71 5.48 19.81 -2.32
N ALA A 72 6.50 20.66 -2.52
CA ALA A 72 7.85 20.20 -2.89
C ALA A 72 8.42 19.18 -1.90
N THR A 73 8.11 19.33 -0.61
CA THR A 73 8.51 18.38 0.44
C THR A 73 7.88 16.99 0.24
N ASP A 74 6.62 16.94 -0.20
CA ASP A 74 5.94 15.69 -0.51
C ASP A 74 6.60 15.00 -1.70
N MET A 75 6.96 15.76 -2.74
CA MET A 75 7.67 15.22 -3.92
C MET A 75 9.03 14.63 -3.56
N ILE A 76 9.79 15.29 -2.70
CA ILE A 76 11.09 14.79 -2.22
C ILE A 76 10.87 13.49 -1.42
N SER A 77 9.88 13.47 -0.53
CA SER A 77 9.55 12.27 0.27
C SER A 77 9.18 11.09 -0.60
N ILE A 78 8.37 11.30 -1.66
CA ILE A 78 8.02 10.26 -2.63
C ILE A 78 9.27 9.78 -3.37
N ALA A 79 10.11 10.68 -3.86
CA ALA A 79 11.31 10.34 -4.61
C ALA A 79 12.27 9.49 -3.74
N VAL A 80 12.52 9.92 -2.50
CA VAL A 80 13.37 9.19 -1.55
C VAL A 80 12.80 7.81 -1.26
N LEU A 81 11.50 7.73 -0.98
CA LEU A 81 10.84 6.45 -0.70
C LEU A 81 10.86 5.52 -1.91
N THR A 82 10.64 6.05 -3.12
CA THR A 82 10.69 5.26 -4.36
C THR A 82 12.10 4.69 -4.57
N ILE A 83 13.14 5.48 -4.41
CA ILE A 83 14.53 5.04 -4.53
C ILE A 83 14.81 3.96 -3.46
N LEU A 84 14.41 4.19 -2.22
CA LEU A 84 14.60 3.23 -1.13
C LEU A 84 13.87 1.92 -1.41
N SER A 85 12.64 1.98 -1.91
CA SER A 85 11.84 0.80 -2.27
C SER A 85 12.48 0.00 -3.39
N VAL A 86 12.95 0.67 -4.45
CA VAL A 86 13.62 0.02 -5.58
C VAL A 86 14.92 -0.64 -5.13
N LEU A 87 15.72 0.04 -4.30
CA LEU A 87 16.96 -0.52 -3.74
C LEU A 87 16.66 -1.73 -2.86
N THR A 88 15.68 -1.64 -1.97
CA THR A 88 15.28 -2.76 -1.11
C THR A 88 14.83 -3.95 -1.94
N LEU A 89 13.97 -3.74 -2.95
CA LEU A 89 13.55 -4.79 -3.86
C LEU A 89 14.72 -5.39 -4.64
N TYR A 90 15.65 -4.57 -5.10
CA TYR A 90 16.81 -5.04 -5.85
C TYR A 90 17.73 -5.95 -5.00
N PHE A 91 18.07 -5.52 -3.79
CA PHE A 91 18.97 -6.29 -2.91
C PHE A 91 18.29 -7.51 -2.28
N LEU A 92 17.03 -7.41 -1.94
CA LEU A 92 16.28 -8.47 -1.25
C LEU A 92 15.46 -9.33 -2.21
N TYR A 93 15.53 -9.11 -3.51
CA TYR A 93 14.69 -9.78 -4.51
C TYR A 93 14.69 -11.30 -4.37
N ASN A 94 15.86 -11.93 -4.31
CA ASN A 94 15.96 -13.38 -4.21
C ASN A 94 15.42 -13.91 -2.88
N SER A 95 15.67 -13.19 -1.79
CA SER A 95 15.16 -13.57 -0.47
C SER A 95 13.65 -13.41 -0.38
N LEU A 96 13.10 -12.33 -0.92
CA LEU A 96 11.65 -12.10 -0.99
C LEU A 96 10.96 -13.14 -1.89
N LEU A 97 11.59 -13.49 -2.99
CA LEU A 97 11.09 -14.56 -3.87
C LEU A 97 11.02 -15.90 -3.12
N TYR A 98 12.08 -16.27 -2.40
CA TYR A 98 12.12 -17.49 -1.61
C TYR A 98 11.03 -17.52 -0.53
N ILE A 99 10.88 -16.41 0.22
CA ILE A 99 9.86 -16.26 1.26
C ILE A 99 8.44 -16.33 0.65
N ALA A 100 8.23 -15.74 -0.53
CA ALA A 100 6.93 -15.75 -1.19
C ALA A 100 6.49 -17.13 -1.68
N TYR A 101 7.44 -18.00 -2.02
CA TYR A 101 7.12 -19.36 -2.42
C TYR A 101 6.95 -20.32 -1.24
N ASP A 102 7.87 -20.27 -0.29
CA ASP A 102 7.85 -21.14 0.90
C ASP A 102 8.67 -20.50 2.02
N GLU A 103 7.96 -19.99 3.02
CA GLU A 103 8.58 -19.31 4.16
C GLU A 103 9.36 -20.28 5.05
N GLU A 104 8.86 -21.53 5.23
CA GLU A 104 9.52 -22.52 6.07
C GLU A 104 10.82 -23.01 5.41
N ALA A 105 10.76 -23.30 4.10
CA ALA A 105 11.94 -23.65 3.33
C ALA A 105 12.99 -22.53 3.31
N ALA A 106 12.56 -21.26 3.22
CA ALA A 106 13.47 -20.12 3.29
C ALA A 106 14.17 -20.03 4.66
N ARG A 107 13.47 -20.30 5.78
CA ARG A 107 14.05 -20.37 7.12
C ARG A 107 15.11 -21.47 7.24
N VAL A 108 14.81 -22.66 6.72
CA VAL A 108 15.74 -23.81 6.71
C VAL A 108 16.97 -23.50 5.85
N ALA A 109 16.79 -22.78 4.74
CA ALA A 109 17.90 -22.33 3.88
C ALA A 109 18.76 -21.21 4.49
N GLY A 110 18.48 -20.76 5.73
CA GLY A 110 19.26 -19.75 6.45
C GLY A 110 18.87 -18.30 6.13
N VAL A 111 17.77 -18.07 5.42
CA VAL A 111 17.25 -16.72 5.16
C VAL A 111 16.69 -16.14 6.46
N LYS A 112 17.08 -14.91 6.80
CA LYS A 112 16.56 -14.19 7.98
C LYS A 112 15.16 -13.64 7.70
N VAL A 113 14.18 -14.54 7.61
CA VAL A 113 12.80 -14.25 7.18
C VAL A 113 12.18 -13.12 8.01
N ASP A 114 12.23 -13.22 9.34
CA ASP A 114 11.63 -12.23 10.25
C ASP A 114 12.19 -10.82 9.99
N PHE A 115 13.50 -10.69 9.83
CA PHE A 115 14.15 -9.40 9.58
C PHE A 115 13.73 -8.79 8.24
N ILE A 116 13.63 -9.61 7.19
CA ILE A 116 13.22 -9.18 5.85
C ILE A 116 11.74 -8.75 5.87
N ASN A 117 10.88 -9.50 6.54
CA ASN A 117 9.47 -9.18 6.69
C ASN A 117 9.25 -7.86 7.45
N TYR A 118 10.01 -7.60 8.52
CA TYR A 118 9.96 -6.32 9.23
C TYR A 118 10.40 -5.13 8.35
N ILE A 119 11.50 -5.26 7.60
CA ILE A 119 11.93 -4.21 6.67
C ILE A 119 10.83 -3.95 5.63
N PHE A 120 10.28 -5.01 5.06
CA PHE A 120 9.22 -4.89 4.07
C PHE A 120 7.95 -4.25 4.64
N ALA A 121 7.53 -4.63 5.85
CA ALA A 121 6.38 -4.05 6.54
C ALA A 121 6.56 -2.55 6.80
N ILE A 122 7.73 -2.12 7.26
CA ILE A 122 8.05 -0.69 7.49
C ILE A 122 8.03 0.08 6.17
N LEU A 123 8.62 -0.49 5.11
CA LEU A 123 8.63 0.12 3.78
C LEU A 123 7.22 0.29 3.23
N MET A 124 6.38 -0.73 3.35
CA MET A 124 4.97 -0.69 2.95
C MET A 124 4.19 0.33 3.78
N ALA A 125 4.41 0.39 5.10
CA ALA A 125 3.79 1.39 5.96
C ALA A 125 4.13 2.82 5.52
N ALA A 126 5.39 3.09 5.18
CA ALA A 126 5.82 4.39 4.66
C ALA A 126 5.16 4.71 3.30
N ALA A 127 5.15 3.75 2.38
CA ALA A 127 4.55 3.91 1.06
C ALA A 127 3.05 4.21 1.14
N VAL A 128 2.31 3.44 1.94
CA VAL A 128 0.87 3.62 2.15
C VAL A 128 0.57 4.98 2.79
N SER A 129 1.33 5.37 3.84
CA SER A 129 1.11 6.64 4.55
C SER A 129 1.28 7.86 3.65
N ILE A 130 2.30 7.88 2.78
CA ILE A 130 2.51 8.98 1.83
C ILE A 130 1.44 8.94 0.73
N SER A 131 1.11 7.76 0.22
CA SER A 131 0.15 7.61 -0.88
C SER A 131 -1.26 8.00 -0.49
N ILE A 132 -1.73 7.66 0.73
CA ILE A 132 -3.06 8.06 1.22
C ILE A 132 -3.23 9.58 1.20
N LYS A 133 -2.21 10.33 1.63
CA LYS A 133 -2.28 11.80 1.64
C LYS A 133 -2.50 12.38 0.26
N ILE A 134 -1.88 11.81 -0.77
CA ILE A 134 -1.84 12.35 -2.13
C ILE A 134 -3.01 11.85 -2.96
N VAL A 135 -3.20 10.54 -2.99
CA VAL A 135 -4.12 9.87 -3.91
C VAL A 135 -5.42 9.47 -3.23
N GLY A 136 -5.42 9.36 -1.92
CA GLY A 136 -6.56 8.91 -1.14
C GLY A 136 -6.65 7.39 -0.99
N VAL A 137 -7.41 6.96 0.01
CA VAL A 137 -7.50 5.55 0.39
C VAL A 137 -8.22 4.70 -0.66
N LEU A 138 -9.25 5.24 -1.32
CA LEU A 138 -10.01 4.49 -2.33
C LEU A 138 -9.18 4.18 -3.57
N VAL A 139 -8.42 5.18 -4.05
CA VAL A 139 -7.56 4.98 -5.23
C VAL A 139 -6.41 4.07 -4.91
N LEU A 140 -5.79 4.26 -3.73
CA LEU A 140 -4.67 3.44 -3.30
C LEU A 140 -5.07 1.96 -3.21
N SER A 141 -6.21 1.65 -2.61
CA SER A 141 -6.68 0.26 -2.51
C SER A 141 -6.94 -0.37 -3.88
N ALA A 142 -7.53 0.39 -4.81
CA ALA A 142 -7.73 -0.05 -6.18
C ALA A 142 -6.39 -0.26 -6.92
N MET A 143 -5.43 0.67 -6.75
CA MET A 143 -4.13 0.59 -7.41
C MET A 143 -3.22 -0.52 -6.86
N ILE A 144 -3.42 -0.96 -5.63
CA ILE A 144 -2.69 -2.11 -5.08
C ILE A 144 -3.30 -3.42 -5.58
N ALA A 145 -4.62 -3.58 -5.48
CA ALA A 145 -5.27 -4.87 -5.72
C ALA A 145 -5.46 -5.19 -7.20
N LEU A 146 -6.02 -4.27 -8.00
CA LEU A 146 -6.47 -4.56 -9.36
C LEU A 146 -5.34 -4.83 -10.35
N PRO A 147 -4.23 -4.05 -10.40
CA PRO A 147 -3.13 -4.33 -11.33
C PRO A 147 -2.44 -5.65 -11.03
N VAL A 148 -2.32 -6.00 -9.74
CA VAL A 148 -1.71 -7.27 -9.33
C VAL A 148 -2.61 -8.44 -9.70
N ALA A 149 -3.92 -8.36 -9.44
CA ALA A 149 -4.88 -9.37 -9.84
C ALA A 149 -4.88 -9.60 -11.36
N SER A 150 -4.84 -8.52 -12.15
CA SER A 150 -4.75 -8.60 -13.62
C SER A 150 -3.43 -9.22 -14.10
N ALA A 151 -2.32 -8.93 -13.43
CA ALA A 151 -1.02 -9.49 -13.79
C ALA A 151 -0.90 -10.97 -13.41
N LEU A 152 -1.52 -11.40 -12.32
CA LEU A 152 -1.56 -12.81 -11.91
C LEU A 152 -2.30 -13.70 -12.91
N GLN A 153 -3.34 -13.17 -13.59
CA GLN A 153 -4.08 -13.91 -14.62
C GLN A 153 -3.22 -14.28 -15.85
N LEU A 154 -2.05 -13.62 -16.01
CA LEU A 154 -1.13 -13.95 -17.11
C LEU A 154 -0.36 -15.27 -16.90
N GLU A 155 -0.39 -15.84 -15.68
CA GLU A 155 0.27 -17.11 -15.29
C GLU A 155 1.76 -17.19 -15.68
N LYS A 156 2.43 -16.04 -15.82
CA LYS A 156 3.84 -15.93 -16.20
C LYS A 156 4.68 -15.68 -14.97
N GLY A 157 5.69 -16.45 -14.70
CA GLY A 157 6.56 -16.41 -13.52
C GLY A 157 6.73 -15.03 -12.84
N PHE A 158 7.13 -15.02 -11.57
CA PHE A 158 7.12 -13.88 -10.65
C PHE A 158 7.66 -12.55 -11.23
N LYS A 159 8.78 -12.59 -11.97
CA LYS A 159 9.36 -11.38 -12.59
C LYS A 159 8.43 -10.69 -13.58
N ILE A 160 7.80 -11.50 -14.44
CA ILE A 160 6.91 -10.98 -15.49
C ILE A 160 5.64 -10.44 -14.83
N THR A 161 5.08 -11.15 -13.87
CA THR A 161 3.92 -10.69 -13.08
C THR A 161 4.20 -9.36 -12.40
N LEU A 162 5.37 -9.19 -11.77
CA LEU A 162 5.77 -7.96 -11.12
C LEU A 162 5.91 -6.80 -12.12
N LEU A 163 6.57 -7.01 -13.27
CA LEU A 163 6.70 -5.99 -14.30
C LEU A 163 5.35 -5.63 -14.94
N CYS A 164 4.51 -6.62 -15.19
CA CYS A 164 3.17 -6.39 -15.74
C CYS A 164 2.27 -5.64 -14.75
N SER A 165 2.32 -5.96 -13.45
CA SER A 165 1.53 -5.24 -12.44
C SER A 165 1.92 -3.76 -12.34
N ILE A 166 3.23 -3.46 -12.40
CA ILE A 166 3.72 -2.07 -12.45
C ILE A 166 3.24 -1.39 -13.74
N GLY A 167 3.36 -2.05 -14.88
CA GLY A 167 2.90 -1.52 -16.16
C GLY A 167 1.40 -1.24 -16.17
N PHE A 168 0.58 -2.15 -15.67
CA PHE A 168 -0.88 -1.97 -15.57
C PHE A 168 -1.26 -0.84 -14.60
N SER A 169 -0.54 -0.71 -13.49
CA SER A 169 -0.74 0.38 -12.54
C SER A 169 -0.45 1.75 -13.17
N LEU A 170 0.67 1.88 -13.88
CA LEU A 170 1.03 3.11 -14.58
C LEU A 170 0.03 3.46 -15.69
N LEU A 171 -0.38 2.49 -16.50
CA LEU A 171 -1.38 2.69 -17.53
C LEU A 171 -2.74 3.11 -16.95
N ALA A 172 -3.19 2.45 -15.88
CA ALA A 172 -4.43 2.79 -15.20
C ALA A 172 -4.38 4.21 -14.63
N MET A 173 -3.25 4.63 -14.07
CA MET A 173 -3.06 5.98 -13.56
C MET A 173 -3.10 7.03 -14.67
N ILE A 174 -2.40 6.81 -15.78
CA ILE A 174 -2.38 7.73 -16.92
C ILE A 174 -3.78 7.86 -17.52
N ILE A 175 -4.43 6.74 -17.84
CA ILE A 175 -5.78 6.73 -18.40
C ILE A 175 -6.79 7.37 -17.42
N GLY A 176 -6.66 7.07 -16.14
CA GLY A 176 -7.50 7.62 -15.09
C GLY A 176 -7.38 9.14 -14.94
N LEU A 177 -6.16 9.68 -14.98
CA LEU A 177 -5.93 11.13 -14.93
C LEU A 177 -6.46 11.85 -16.17
N PHE A 178 -6.15 11.34 -17.36
CA PHE A 178 -6.66 11.93 -18.61
C PHE A 178 -8.19 11.85 -18.69
N GLY A 179 -8.76 10.69 -18.36
CA GLY A 179 -10.20 10.52 -18.36
C GLY A 179 -10.93 11.42 -17.37
N SER A 180 -10.36 11.59 -16.17
CA SER A 180 -10.85 12.52 -15.14
C SER A 180 -10.87 13.97 -15.66
N TYR A 181 -9.81 14.38 -16.36
CA TYR A 181 -9.72 15.73 -16.92
C TYR A 181 -10.82 16.00 -17.96
N PHE A 182 -11.06 15.06 -18.89
CA PHE A 182 -12.07 15.22 -19.95
C PHE A 182 -13.52 15.14 -19.42
N LEU A 183 -13.75 14.34 -18.38
CA LEU A 183 -15.08 14.11 -17.82
C LEU A 183 -15.44 15.02 -16.65
N ASN A 184 -14.49 15.88 -16.19
CA ASN A 184 -14.64 16.74 -15.00
C ASN A 184 -15.10 15.96 -13.75
N VAL A 185 -14.59 14.74 -13.57
CA VAL A 185 -14.88 13.86 -12.43
C VAL A 185 -13.65 13.80 -11.52
N ALA A 186 -13.86 13.51 -10.22
CA ALA A 186 -12.76 13.35 -9.29
C ALA A 186 -11.77 12.27 -9.78
N PRO A 187 -10.45 12.61 -9.92
CA PRO A 187 -9.46 11.70 -10.51
C PRO A 187 -9.43 10.34 -9.84
N GLY A 188 -9.57 10.31 -8.52
CA GLY A 188 -9.54 9.09 -7.75
C GLY A 188 -10.62 8.07 -8.10
N GLY A 189 -11.87 8.53 -8.25
CA GLY A 189 -12.99 7.67 -8.63
C GLY A 189 -12.84 7.09 -10.04
N PHE A 190 -12.33 7.88 -10.98
CA PHE A 190 -12.17 7.43 -12.36
C PHE A 190 -11.00 6.46 -12.53
N VAL A 191 -9.89 6.65 -11.81
CA VAL A 191 -8.77 5.69 -11.77
C VAL A 191 -9.22 4.34 -11.24
N SER A 192 -10.04 4.29 -10.19
CA SER A 192 -10.56 3.02 -9.66
C SER A 192 -11.46 2.31 -10.66
N LEU A 193 -12.34 3.03 -11.36
CA LEU A 193 -13.23 2.47 -12.40
C LEU A 193 -12.46 1.93 -13.61
N THR A 194 -11.39 2.61 -14.04
CA THR A 194 -10.57 2.17 -15.18
C THR A 194 -9.73 0.94 -14.85
N SER A 195 -9.30 0.81 -13.59
CA SER A 195 -8.61 -0.39 -13.09
C SER A 195 -9.54 -1.61 -13.06
N ASP A 196 -10.80 -1.43 -12.66
CA ASP A 196 -11.78 -2.51 -12.52
C ASP A 196 -12.17 -3.14 -13.86
N ARG A 197 -12.32 -2.33 -14.93
CA ARG A 197 -12.71 -2.84 -16.27
C ARG A 197 -11.73 -3.84 -16.88
N LYS A 198 -10.46 -3.86 -16.48
CA LYS A 198 -9.44 -4.79 -17.01
C LYS A 198 -9.34 -6.12 -16.23
N SER A 199 -9.98 -6.21 -15.07
CA SER A 199 -9.95 -7.44 -14.25
C SER A 199 -11.07 -8.44 -14.59
N VAL A 200 -12.01 -8.10 -15.51
CA VAL A 200 -13.23 -8.89 -15.80
C VAL A 200 -13.21 -9.52 -17.20
N VAL A 201 -12.07 -9.54 -17.90
CA VAL A 201 -11.96 -10.24 -19.22
C VAL A 201 -11.12 -11.51 -19.12
#